data_956c6e4a8f7eaf581581059348a6d931
#
_entry.id   956c6e4a8f7eaf581581059348a6d931
#
_cell.length_a   1.000
_cell.length_b   1.000
_cell.length_c   1.000
_cell.angle_alpha   90.00
_cell.angle_beta   90.00
_cell.angle_gamma   90.00
#
_symmetry.space_group_name_H-M   'P 1'
#
loop_
_entity.id
_entity.type
_entity.pdbx_description
1 polymer ?
#
loop_
_entity_poly.entity_id
_entity_poly.type
_entity_poly.pdbx_seq_one_letter_code
_entity_poly.pdbx_strand_id
1 'polypeptide(L)'
;LWDAQPYNVEEFTAGKVVHMEGRREVYNNTPQVNQITLRLPTFGEPNDPADFKEKPPVNPSEVREYLEQMIFKIEEATWQRVVRALYRKYNKEFFTFPAAKTNHHAFESGLAYHTATMVRLADSIGDIYPELNKSLLFAGIMLHDLAKVIELTGPENTEYTVRGNLIGHIA
;
A
#
# COMPACT_ATOMS: atom_id res chain seq x y z
N LEU A 1 20.25 -11.63 10.41
CA LEU A 1 21.67 -11.80 10.73
C LEU A 1 21.79 -12.77 11.91
N TRP A 2 22.48 -13.92 11.74
CA TRP A 2 22.60 -14.95 12.78
C TRP A 2 23.52 -14.51 13.92
N ASP A 3 24.50 -13.63 13.66
CA ASP A 3 25.48 -13.12 14.61
C ASP A 3 25.35 -11.60 14.86
N ALA A 4 24.11 -11.09 14.86
CA ALA A 4 23.86 -9.67 15.11
C ALA A 4 24.27 -9.27 16.53
N GLN A 5 25.10 -8.25 16.65
CA GLN A 5 25.49 -7.65 17.92
C GLN A 5 24.41 -6.67 18.42
N PRO A 6 24.30 -6.40 19.71
CA PRO A 6 23.29 -5.48 20.25
C PRO A 6 23.30 -4.10 19.57
N TYR A 7 24.46 -3.53 19.27
CA TYR A 7 24.58 -2.23 18.58
C TYR A 7 24.00 -2.25 17.16
N ASN A 8 23.98 -3.41 16.48
CA ASN A 8 23.38 -3.53 15.14
C ASN A 8 21.88 -3.33 15.19
N VAL A 9 21.22 -3.72 16.29
CA VAL A 9 19.76 -3.58 16.47
C VAL A 9 19.37 -2.10 16.65
N GLU A 10 20.22 -1.32 17.33
CA GLU A 10 20.00 0.11 17.55
C GLU A 10 20.31 0.93 16.29
N GLU A 11 21.37 0.56 15.57
CA GLU A 11 21.85 1.29 14.39
C GLU A 11 21.03 0.98 13.14
N PHE A 12 20.71 -0.31 12.90
CA PHE A 12 20.04 -0.81 11.69
C PHE A 12 18.57 -1.14 11.95
N THR A 13 17.76 -0.12 12.18
CA THR A 13 16.31 -0.26 12.37
C THR A 13 15.57 -0.40 11.04
N ALA A 14 14.42 -1.08 11.05
CA ALA A 14 13.56 -1.22 9.89
C ALA A 14 13.18 0.17 9.30
N GLY A 15 13.20 0.26 7.97
CA GLY A 15 12.94 1.50 7.25
C GLY A 15 14.18 2.34 6.92
N LYS A 16 15.36 2.03 7.50
CA LYS A 16 16.61 2.69 7.12
C LYS A 16 17.25 2.06 5.90
N VAL A 17 17.88 2.89 5.07
CA VAL A 17 18.77 2.43 4.01
C VAL A 17 20.11 2.05 4.63
N VAL A 18 20.66 0.92 4.19
CA VAL A 18 21.97 0.44 4.60
C VAL A 18 22.81 0.08 3.38
N HIS A 19 24.10 0.34 3.44
CA HIS A 19 25.04 -0.23 2.50
C HIS A 19 25.38 -1.65 2.94
N MET A 20 25.18 -2.62 2.06
CA MET A 20 25.42 -4.04 2.33
C MET A 20 26.45 -4.59 1.35
N GLU A 21 27.50 -5.17 1.89
CA GLU A 21 28.48 -5.98 1.15
C GLU A 21 28.37 -7.42 1.59
N GLY A 22 28.53 -8.37 0.66
CA GLY A 22 28.46 -9.77 0.99
C GLY A 22 28.76 -10.67 -0.20
N ARG A 23 28.99 -11.97 0.07
CA ARG A 23 29.26 -12.98 -0.94
C ARG A 23 27.98 -13.67 -1.39
N ARG A 24 27.69 -13.59 -2.69
CA ARG A 24 26.55 -14.30 -3.28
C ARG A 24 26.83 -15.80 -3.35
N GLU A 25 25.94 -16.59 -2.82
CA GLU A 25 25.97 -18.06 -2.85
C GLU A 25 24.59 -18.62 -3.20
N VAL A 26 24.53 -19.91 -3.48
CA VAL A 26 23.27 -20.64 -3.69
C VAL A 26 23.17 -21.75 -2.65
N TYR A 27 22.11 -21.73 -1.86
CA TYR A 27 21.79 -22.75 -0.87
C TYR A 27 20.38 -23.30 -1.14
N ASN A 28 20.28 -24.64 -1.28
CA ASN A 28 19.02 -25.31 -1.62
C ASN A 28 18.29 -24.68 -2.83
N ASN A 29 19.02 -24.42 -3.91
CA ASN A 29 18.52 -23.76 -5.13
C ASN A 29 17.99 -22.31 -4.93
N THR A 30 18.19 -21.71 -3.77
CA THR A 30 17.78 -20.34 -3.46
C THR A 30 19.01 -19.44 -3.38
N PRO A 31 19.06 -18.32 -4.13
CA PRO A 31 20.14 -17.34 -3.98
C PRO A 31 20.13 -16.75 -2.58
N GLN A 32 21.30 -16.69 -1.96
CA GLN A 32 21.51 -16.02 -0.67
C GLN A 32 22.80 -15.20 -0.68
N VAL A 33 22.94 -14.33 0.29
CA VAL A 33 24.15 -13.55 0.53
C VAL A 33 24.71 -13.92 1.89
N ASN A 34 25.97 -14.36 1.90
CA ASN A 34 26.73 -14.71 3.11
C ASN A 34 27.82 -13.69 3.39
N GLN A 35 28.44 -13.78 4.59
CA GLN A 35 29.52 -12.88 5.03
C GLN A 35 29.12 -11.40 4.90
N ILE A 36 27.93 -11.07 5.39
CA ILE A 36 27.34 -9.74 5.24
C ILE A 36 28.00 -8.75 6.18
N THR A 37 28.48 -7.64 5.60
CA THR A 37 28.88 -6.44 6.34
C THR A 37 27.87 -5.34 6.06
N LEU A 38 27.38 -4.68 7.11
CA LEU A 38 26.42 -3.59 7.03
C LEU A 38 27.05 -2.30 7.57
N ARG A 39 26.73 -1.19 6.93
CA ARG A 39 27.00 0.16 7.44
C ARG A 39 25.91 1.13 7.00
N LEU A 40 25.81 2.27 7.65
CA LEU A 40 24.96 3.35 7.16
C LEU A 40 25.56 3.98 5.89
N PRO A 41 24.72 4.55 5.00
CA PRO A 41 25.19 5.28 3.83
C PRO A 41 26.09 6.45 4.20
N THR A 42 27.14 6.68 3.42
CA THR A 42 28.02 7.82 3.53
C THR A 42 27.58 8.97 2.63
N PHE A 43 28.20 10.13 2.76
CA PHE A 43 27.89 11.29 1.92
C PHE A 43 28.07 10.96 0.43
N GLY A 44 27.01 11.20 -0.36
CA GLY A 44 26.98 10.92 -1.80
C GLY A 44 26.41 9.55 -2.18
N GLU A 45 26.13 8.68 -1.22
CA GLU A 45 25.40 7.43 -1.46
C GLU A 45 23.89 7.64 -1.34
N PRO A 46 23.07 6.86 -2.09
CA PRO A 46 21.61 6.89 -1.94
C PRO A 46 21.21 6.56 -0.50
N ASN A 47 20.43 7.41 0.12
CA ASN A 47 20.02 7.26 1.53
C ASN A 47 18.52 7.46 1.78
N ASP A 48 17.76 7.82 0.72
CA ASP A 48 16.31 7.96 0.83
C ASP A 48 15.64 6.58 0.66
N PRO A 49 14.92 6.06 1.67
CA PRO A 49 14.16 4.82 1.54
C PRO A 49 13.19 4.78 0.35
N ALA A 50 12.68 5.94 -0.09
CA ALA A 50 11.79 6.03 -1.24
C ALA A 50 12.44 5.61 -2.57
N ASP A 51 13.77 5.70 -2.70
CA ASP A 51 14.49 5.28 -3.90
C ASP A 51 14.57 3.76 -4.06
N PHE A 52 14.37 3.02 -2.97
CA PHE A 52 14.44 1.55 -2.92
C PHE A 52 13.07 0.88 -2.84
N LYS A 53 11.98 1.66 -2.80
CA LYS A 53 10.62 1.13 -2.80
C LYS A 53 10.10 0.96 -4.22
N GLU A 54 9.29 -0.07 -4.41
CA GLU A 54 8.49 -0.19 -5.63
C GLU A 54 7.57 1.02 -5.76
N LYS A 55 7.62 1.67 -6.91
CA LYS A 55 6.80 2.85 -7.19
C LYS A 55 5.50 2.44 -7.89
N PRO A 56 4.38 3.14 -7.64
CA PRO A 56 3.15 2.88 -8.36
C PRO A 56 3.37 3.10 -9.87
N PRO A 57 2.71 2.31 -10.75
CA PRO A 57 2.86 2.41 -12.20
C PRO A 57 2.24 3.69 -12.79
N VAL A 58 1.53 4.45 -11.97
CA VAL A 58 0.88 5.73 -12.34
C VAL A 58 1.13 6.76 -11.25
N ASN A 59 1.00 8.04 -11.62
CA ASN A 59 1.18 9.14 -10.68
C ASN A 59 0.08 9.11 -9.59
N PRO A 60 0.43 9.10 -8.30
CA PRO A 60 -0.55 9.09 -7.20
C PRO A 60 -1.56 10.26 -7.25
N SER A 61 -1.17 11.43 -7.78
CA SER A 61 -2.07 12.56 -7.93
C SER A 61 -3.17 12.30 -8.98
N GLU A 62 -2.86 11.59 -10.06
CA GLU A 62 -3.83 11.20 -11.08
C GLU A 62 -4.83 10.18 -10.54
N VAL A 63 -4.36 9.25 -9.71
CA VAL A 63 -5.22 8.28 -9.02
C VAL A 63 -6.20 8.99 -8.09
N ARG A 64 -5.70 9.95 -7.32
CA ARG A 64 -6.53 10.77 -6.42
C ARG A 64 -7.60 11.52 -7.18
N GLU A 65 -7.21 12.27 -8.21
CA GLU A 65 -8.12 13.06 -9.02
C GLU A 65 -9.20 12.18 -9.67
N TYR A 66 -8.80 11.03 -10.20
CA TYR A 66 -9.74 10.06 -10.77
C TYR A 66 -10.78 9.58 -9.74
N LEU A 67 -10.34 9.15 -8.54
CA LEU A 67 -11.24 8.69 -7.50
C LEU A 67 -12.16 9.81 -7.00
N GLU A 68 -11.67 11.04 -6.87
CA GLU A 68 -12.48 12.20 -6.51
C GLU A 68 -13.56 12.47 -7.56
N GLN A 69 -13.25 12.40 -8.85
CA GLN A 69 -14.23 12.50 -9.94
C GLN A 69 -15.26 11.37 -9.88
N MET A 70 -14.84 10.14 -9.62
CA MET A 70 -15.75 8.99 -9.54
C MET A 70 -16.71 9.06 -8.34
N ILE A 71 -16.34 9.71 -7.26
CA ILE A 71 -17.27 9.98 -6.14
C ILE A 71 -18.47 10.83 -6.61
N PHE A 72 -18.28 11.78 -7.51
CA PHE A 72 -19.38 12.58 -8.06
C PHE A 72 -20.29 11.81 -9.02
N LYS A 73 -19.83 10.68 -9.57
CA LYS A 73 -20.65 9.76 -10.36
C LYS A 73 -21.61 8.92 -9.51
N ILE A 74 -21.44 8.90 -8.17
CA ILE A 74 -22.41 8.29 -7.27
C ILE A 74 -23.62 9.20 -7.16
N GLU A 75 -24.69 8.90 -7.89
CA GLU A 75 -25.89 9.74 -7.98
C GLU A 75 -26.74 9.67 -6.69
N GLU A 76 -26.71 8.53 -5.98
CA GLU A 76 -27.44 8.37 -4.74
C GLU A 76 -26.74 9.14 -3.60
N ALA A 77 -27.39 10.20 -3.12
CA ALA A 77 -26.81 11.14 -2.16
C ALA A 77 -26.39 10.50 -0.84
N THR A 78 -27.03 9.42 -0.41
CA THR A 78 -26.67 8.72 0.83
C THR A 78 -25.32 8.04 0.70
N TRP A 79 -25.12 7.25 -0.36
CA TRP A 79 -23.84 6.56 -0.62
C TRP A 79 -22.72 7.56 -0.91
N GLN A 80 -23.01 8.59 -1.69
CA GLN A 80 -22.02 9.64 -1.96
C GLN A 80 -21.52 10.32 -0.68
N ARG A 81 -22.43 10.65 0.24
CA ARG A 81 -22.07 11.26 1.55
C ARG A 81 -21.24 10.33 2.41
N VAL A 82 -21.59 9.03 2.47
CA VAL A 82 -20.82 8.04 3.23
C VAL A 82 -19.40 7.92 2.70
N VAL A 83 -19.25 7.72 1.39
CA VAL A 83 -17.93 7.62 0.74
C VAL A 83 -17.09 8.87 1.01
N ARG A 84 -17.66 10.07 0.76
CA ARG A 84 -16.96 11.35 1.00
C ARG A 84 -16.54 11.55 2.45
N ALA A 85 -17.38 11.18 3.41
CA ALA A 85 -17.09 11.33 4.84
C ALA A 85 -15.92 10.43 5.24
N LEU A 86 -15.91 9.16 4.79
CA LEU A 86 -14.87 8.19 5.10
C LEU A 86 -13.54 8.52 4.40
N TYR A 87 -13.57 8.91 3.11
CA TYR A 87 -12.37 9.35 2.39
C TYR A 87 -11.76 10.63 2.97
N ARG A 88 -12.59 11.53 3.50
CA ARG A 88 -12.11 12.72 4.23
C ARG A 88 -11.48 12.33 5.56
N LYS A 89 -12.07 11.39 6.28
CA LYS A 89 -11.59 10.94 7.60
C LYS A 89 -10.25 10.24 7.49
N TYR A 90 -10.07 9.39 6.50
CA TYR A 90 -8.87 8.55 6.30
C TYR A 90 -8.04 9.01 5.09
N ASN A 91 -8.10 10.30 4.75
CA ASN A 91 -7.52 10.81 3.51
C ASN A 91 -6.03 10.50 3.36
N LYS A 92 -5.24 10.77 4.39
CA LYS A 92 -3.79 10.55 4.36
C LYS A 92 -3.50 9.06 4.18
N GLU A 93 -4.04 8.24 5.06
CA GLU A 93 -3.78 6.80 5.11
C GLU A 93 -4.23 6.12 3.81
N PHE A 94 -5.43 6.40 3.33
CA PHE A 94 -5.97 5.78 2.11
C PHE A 94 -5.11 6.05 0.87
N PHE A 95 -4.56 7.26 0.74
CA PHE A 95 -3.73 7.64 -0.39
C PHE A 95 -2.23 7.35 -0.23
N THR A 96 -1.78 6.83 0.90
CA THR A 96 -0.38 6.47 1.14
C THR A 96 -0.17 4.99 1.43
N PHE A 97 -1.17 4.29 2.00
CA PHE A 97 -1.03 2.91 2.41
C PHE A 97 -0.96 1.95 1.21
N PRO A 98 -0.23 0.83 1.34
CA PRO A 98 -0.26 -0.26 0.38
C PRO A 98 -1.59 -1.01 0.46
N ALA A 99 -1.94 -1.73 -0.61
CA ALA A 99 -3.13 -2.60 -0.61
C ALA A 99 -2.90 -3.93 0.12
N ALA A 100 -1.65 -4.33 0.31
CA ALA A 100 -1.28 -5.58 0.97
C ALA A 100 0.15 -5.50 1.53
N LYS A 101 0.50 -6.43 2.43
CA LYS A 101 1.86 -6.55 2.97
C LYS A 101 2.86 -7.02 1.91
N THR A 102 2.51 -8.03 1.10
CA THR A 102 3.44 -8.72 0.18
C THR A 102 2.85 -9.10 -1.18
N ASN A 103 1.54 -8.97 -1.35
CA ASN A 103 0.86 -9.38 -2.58
C ASN A 103 0.78 -8.21 -3.58
N HIS A 104 -0.21 -8.25 -4.50
CA HIS A 104 -0.41 -7.20 -5.47
C HIS A 104 -0.62 -5.82 -4.84
N HIS A 105 -0.05 -4.79 -5.45
CA HIS A 105 -0.11 -3.39 -5.02
C HIS A 105 0.46 -3.16 -3.60
N ALA A 106 1.49 -3.93 -3.21
CA ALA A 106 2.22 -3.80 -1.93
C ALA A 106 3.25 -2.66 -1.96
N PHE A 107 2.91 -1.53 -2.57
CA PHE A 107 3.72 -0.32 -2.68
C PHE A 107 2.97 0.89 -2.11
N GLU A 108 3.68 1.98 -1.90
CA GLU A 108 3.09 3.24 -1.43
C GLU A 108 1.97 3.70 -2.39
N SER A 109 0.83 4.15 -1.84
CA SER A 109 -0.40 4.47 -2.59
C SER A 109 -1.09 3.26 -3.25
N GLY A 110 -0.66 2.05 -2.95
CA GLY A 110 -1.19 0.82 -3.54
C GLY A 110 -2.68 0.61 -3.27
N LEU A 111 -3.18 1.00 -2.10
CA LEU A 111 -4.60 0.91 -1.74
C LEU A 111 -5.48 1.79 -2.64
N ALA A 112 -5.09 3.04 -2.85
CA ALA A 112 -5.80 3.95 -3.74
C ALA A 112 -5.72 3.48 -5.21
N TYR A 113 -4.55 3.00 -5.64
CA TYR A 113 -4.35 2.46 -6.98
C TYR A 113 -5.22 1.21 -7.22
N HIS A 114 -5.25 0.28 -6.27
CA HIS A 114 -6.12 -0.90 -6.32
C HIS A 114 -7.58 -0.50 -6.47
N THR A 115 -8.05 0.40 -5.59
CA THR A 115 -9.43 0.90 -5.64
C THR A 115 -9.76 1.57 -6.97
N ALA A 116 -8.87 2.41 -7.51
CA ALA A 116 -9.07 3.05 -8.81
C ALA A 116 -9.16 2.04 -9.95
N THR A 117 -8.35 0.99 -9.92
CA THR A 117 -8.40 -0.10 -10.91
C THR A 117 -9.74 -0.83 -10.86
N MET A 118 -10.22 -1.13 -9.66
CA MET A 118 -11.53 -1.77 -9.45
C MET A 118 -12.69 -0.88 -9.91
N VAL A 119 -12.62 0.43 -9.64
CA VAL A 119 -13.65 1.39 -10.08
C VAL A 119 -13.69 1.51 -11.60
N ARG A 120 -12.54 1.51 -12.30
CA ARG A 120 -12.49 1.48 -13.78
C ARG A 120 -13.17 0.25 -14.35
N LEU A 121 -12.90 -0.91 -13.76
CA LEU A 121 -13.55 -2.16 -14.17
C LEU A 121 -15.07 -2.10 -13.93
N ALA A 122 -15.50 -1.58 -12.79
CA ALA A 122 -16.92 -1.43 -12.45
C ALA A 122 -17.65 -0.45 -13.37
N ASP A 123 -17.01 0.64 -13.79
CA ASP A 123 -17.59 1.58 -14.74
C ASP A 123 -17.90 0.86 -16.08
N SER A 124 -16.95 0.07 -16.58
CA SER A 124 -17.12 -0.74 -17.79
C SER A 124 -18.19 -1.82 -17.64
N ILE A 125 -18.24 -2.50 -16.49
CA ILE A 125 -19.29 -3.49 -16.21
C ILE A 125 -20.68 -2.82 -16.16
N GLY A 126 -20.78 -1.67 -15.51
CA GLY A 126 -22.02 -0.92 -15.41
C GLY A 126 -22.53 -0.38 -16.75
N ASP A 127 -21.67 -0.22 -17.74
CA ASP A 127 -22.08 0.15 -19.11
C ASP A 127 -22.62 -1.06 -19.89
N ILE A 128 -22.12 -2.26 -19.60
CA ILE A 128 -22.59 -3.52 -20.21
C ILE A 128 -23.91 -3.98 -19.59
N TYR A 129 -24.08 -3.76 -18.29
CA TYR A 129 -25.25 -4.22 -17.51
C TYR A 129 -26.01 -3.02 -16.92
N PRO A 130 -26.87 -2.35 -17.69
CA PRO A 130 -27.57 -1.13 -17.27
C PRO A 130 -28.55 -1.34 -16.09
N GLU A 131 -28.93 -2.58 -15.80
CA GLU A 131 -29.76 -2.95 -14.65
C GLU A 131 -29.02 -2.89 -13.32
N LEU A 132 -27.69 -2.79 -13.32
CA LEU A 132 -26.91 -2.66 -12.09
C LEU A 132 -27.09 -1.27 -11.46
N ASN A 133 -27.24 -1.25 -10.15
CA ASN A 133 -27.16 0.01 -9.40
C ASN A 133 -25.72 0.51 -9.33
N LYS A 134 -25.32 1.37 -10.27
CA LYS A 134 -23.97 1.92 -10.36
C LYS A 134 -23.57 2.69 -9.11
N SER A 135 -24.50 3.40 -8.46
CA SER A 135 -24.19 4.11 -7.22
C SER A 135 -23.78 3.19 -6.09
N LEU A 136 -24.48 2.08 -5.92
CA LEU A 136 -24.15 1.05 -4.92
C LEU A 136 -22.85 0.32 -5.29
N LEU A 137 -22.65 -0.01 -6.57
CA LEU A 137 -21.46 -0.67 -7.07
C LEU A 137 -20.21 0.18 -6.81
N PHE A 138 -20.22 1.46 -7.18
CA PHE A 138 -19.09 2.36 -6.96
C PHE A 138 -18.84 2.58 -5.46
N ALA A 139 -19.88 2.82 -4.67
CA ALA A 139 -19.73 3.00 -3.24
C ALA A 139 -19.15 1.75 -2.56
N GLY A 140 -19.65 0.56 -2.91
CA GLY A 140 -19.15 -0.71 -2.41
C GLY A 140 -17.67 -0.92 -2.72
N ILE A 141 -17.26 -0.71 -3.98
CA ILE A 141 -15.86 -0.83 -4.41
C ILE A 141 -14.98 0.20 -3.72
N MET A 142 -15.42 1.45 -3.58
CA MET A 142 -14.64 2.48 -2.91
C MET A 142 -14.44 2.21 -1.42
N LEU A 143 -15.32 1.43 -0.79
CA LEU A 143 -15.27 1.18 0.65
C LEU A 143 -14.75 -0.21 1.03
N HIS A 144 -14.74 -1.19 0.11
CA HIS A 144 -14.48 -2.60 0.45
C HIS A 144 -13.16 -2.82 1.20
N ASP A 145 -12.12 -2.12 0.81
CA ASP A 145 -10.77 -2.24 1.34
C ASP A 145 -10.34 -1.06 2.24
N LEU A 146 -11.23 -0.10 2.48
CA LEU A 146 -10.87 1.11 3.24
C LEU A 146 -10.35 0.79 4.64
N ALA A 147 -10.87 -0.25 5.29
CA ALA A 147 -10.45 -0.64 6.63
C ALA A 147 -9.00 -1.21 6.67
N LYS A 148 -8.34 -1.42 5.54
CA LYS A 148 -6.89 -1.71 5.50
C LYS A 148 -6.03 -0.61 6.12
N VAL A 149 -6.53 0.62 6.20
CA VAL A 149 -5.86 1.70 6.95
C VAL A 149 -5.84 1.48 8.47
N ILE A 150 -6.63 0.53 8.97
CA ILE A 150 -6.65 0.11 10.38
C ILE A 150 -5.97 -1.26 10.53
N GLU A 151 -6.07 -2.10 9.50
CA GLU A 151 -5.46 -3.42 9.47
C GLU A 151 -3.93 -3.36 9.39
N LEU A 152 -3.39 -2.44 8.61
CA LEU A 152 -1.96 -2.29 8.33
C LEU A 152 -1.33 -1.13 9.10
N THR A 153 -0.02 -1.19 9.32
CA THR A 153 0.72 -0.16 10.05
C THR A 153 1.10 1.05 9.20
N GLY A 154 1.15 0.91 7.87
CA GLY A 154 1.49 1.99 6.95
C GLY A 154 2.50 1.59 5.86
N PRO A 155 3.00 2.56 5.06
CA PRO A 155 3.79 2.28 3.87
C PRO A 155 5.28 2.02 4.12
N GLU A 156 5.83 2.39 5.29
CA GLU A 156 7.29 2.31 5.51
C GLU A 156 7.76 0.90 5.88
N ASN A 157 7.06 0.26 6.78
CA ASN A 157 7.28 -1.13 7.18
C ASN A 157 5.92 -1.77 7.40
N THR A 158 5.33 -2.26 6.31
CA THR A 158 3.96 -2.76 6.32
C THR A 158 3.85 -4.06 7.09
N GLU A 159 3.24 -3.98 8.26
CA GLU A 159 2.89 -5.09 9.12
C GLU A 159 1.39 -5.06 9.44
N TYR A 160 0.86 -6.16 9.94
CA TYR A 160 -0.49 -6.18 10.50
C TYR A 160 -0.49 -5.55 11.88
N THR A 161 -1.44 -4.67 12.15
CA THR A 161 -1.73 -4.22 13.52
C THR A 161 -2.25 -5.37 14.36
N VAL A 162 -2.27 -5.24 15.69
CA VAL A 162 -2.89 -6.24 16.57
C VAL A 162 -4.35 -6.47 16.18
N ARG A 163 -5.08 -5.39 15.89
CA ARG A 163 -6.47 -5.46 15.42
C ARG A 163 -6.59 -6.12 14.06
N GLY A 164 -5.69 -5.80 13.13
CA GLY A 164 -5.64 -6.41 11.80
C GLY A 164 -5.42 -7.92 11.86
N ASN A 165 -4.54 -8.38 12.73
CA ASN A 165 -4.30 -9.82 12.93
C ASN A 165 -5.51 -10.56 13.53
N LEU A 166 -6.31 -9.89 14.37
CA LEU A 166 -7.43 -10.53 15.06
C LEU A 166 -8.71 -10.58 14.22
N ILE A 167 -9.03 -9.52 13.49
CA ILE A 167 -10.33 -9.38 12.82
C ILE A 167 -10.23 -9.07 11.32
N GLY A 168 -9.03 -8.70 10.80
CA GLY A 168 -8.87 -8.30 9.41
C GLY A 168 -9.55 -6.95 9.09
N HIS A 169 -9.72 -6.66 7.78
CA HIS A 169 -10.31 -5.40 7.30
C HIS A 169 -11.79 -5.50 6.93
N ILE A 170 -12.38 -6.71 6.92
CA ILE A 170 -13.78 -6.94 6.52
C ILE A 170 -14.73 -6.96 7.72
N ALA A 171 -14.22 -7.16 8.93
CA ALA A 171 -15.03 -7.31 10.15
C ALA A 171 -15.42 -5.97 10.80
#